data_2725219c3f33ec417757a3f16765848f
#
_entry.id   2725219c3f33ec417757a3f16765848f
#
_cell.length_a   1.000
_cell.length_b   1.000
_cell.length_c   1.000
_cell.angle_alpha   90.00
_cell.angle_beta   90.00
_cell.angle_gamma   90.00
#
_symmetry.space_group_name_H-M   'P 1'
#
loop_
_entity.id
_entity.type
_entity.pdbx_description
1 polymer ?
#
loop_
_entity_poly.entity_id
_entity_poly.type
_entity_poly.pdbx_seq_one_letter_code
_entity_poly.pdbx_strand_id
1 'polypeptide(L)'
;MTNSAQKVAAIAAVLLEREQQDEWYNNRKSVAEEVLLLNRYIRKAENAWVDNTGDIPALHEIRKIAAIALRCLENNGAPLRQ
;
A
#
# COMPACT_ATOMS: atom_id res chain seq x y z
N MET A 1 -7.90 -19.02 -5.97
CA MET A 1 -7.13 -19.13 -4.72
C MET A 1 -5.65 -18.94 -5.00
N THR A 2 -4.98 -18.04 -4.26
CA THR A 2 -3.56 -17.82 -4.43
C THR A 2 -2.77 -18.96 -3.80
N ASN A 3 -1.68 -19.37 -4.44
CA ASN A 3 -0.77 -20.35 -3.85
C ASN A 3 0.24 -19.66 -2.92
N SER A 4 1.00 -20.46 -2.18
CA SER A 4 1.95 -19.93 -1.20
C SER A 4 3.04 -19.07 -1.84
N ALA A 5 3.50 -19.42 -3.04
CA ALA A 5 4.53 -18.66 -3.76
C ALA A 5 4.02 -17.28 -4.16
N GLN A 6 2.78 -17.17 -4.63
CA GLN A 6 2.17 -15.88 -4.98
C GLN A 6 1.98 -15.02 -3.74
N LYS A 7 1.57 -15.62 -2.63
CA LYS A 7 1.41 -14.90 -1.36
C LYS A 7 2.74 -14.32 -0.87
N VAL A 8 3.78 -15.12 -0.89
CA VAL A 8 5.12 -14.68 -0.46
C VAL A 8 5.63 -13.57 -1.36
N ALA A 9 5.45 -13.70 -2.67
CA ALA A 9 5.87 -12.67 -3.63
C ALA A 9 5.14 -11.35 -3.39
N ALA A 10 3.84 -11.39 -3.11
CA ALA A 10 3.05 -10.20 -2.83
C ALA A 10 3.53 -9.51 -1.55
N ILE A 11 3.76 -10.28 -0.49
CA ILE A 11 4.26 -9.74 0.78
C ILE A 11 5.64 -9.11 0.57
N ALA A 12 6.53 -9.79 -0.16
CA ALA A 12 7.88 -9.28 -0.43
C ALA A 12 7.82 -7.94 -1.19
N ALA A 13 6.95 -7.84 -2.20
CA ALA A 13 6.78 -6.62 -2.97
C ALA A 13 6.32 -5.46 -2.08
N VAL A 14 5.39 -5.71 -1.17
CA VAL A 14 4.90 -4.69 -0.24
C VAL A 14 5.99 -4.25 0.72
N LEU A 15 6.79 -5.19 1.24
CA LEU A 15 7.88 -4.86 2.15
C LEU A 15 8.97 -4.01 1.48
N LEU A 16 9.29 -4.31 0.22
CA LEU A 16 10.25 -3.50 -0.53
C LEU A 16 9.73 -2.07 -0.75
N GLU A 17 8.46 -1.94 -1.10
CA GLU A 17 7.82 -0.63 -1.26
C GLU A 17 7.82 0.13 0.07
N ARG A 18 7.60 -0.59 1.17
CA ARG A 18 7.61 -0.04 2.52
C ARG A 18 8.98 0.56 2.87
N GLU A 19 10.06 -0.14 2.52
CA GLU A 19 11.42 0.34 2.73
C GLU A 19 11.70 1.63 1.95
N GLN A 20 11.25 1.70 0.69
CA GLN A 20 11.43 2.91 -0.12
C GLN A 20 10.67 4.09 0.45
N GLN A 21 9.48 3.86 0.98
CA GLN A 21 8.71 4.92 1.64
C GLN A 21 9.44 5.47 2.86
N ASP A 22 10.13 4.63 3.60
CA ASP A 22 10.91 5.07 4.75
C ASP A 22 12.07 5.98 4.36
N GLU A 23 12.67 5.74 3.20
CA GLU A 23 13.75 6.59 2.70
C GLU A 23 13.26 8.00 2.37
N TRP A 24 12.00 8.12 1.87
CA TRP A 24 11.45 9.39 1.43
C TRP A 24 10.58 10.08 2.46
N TYR A 25 9.94 9.32 3.34
CA TYR A 25 8.96 9.82 4.30
C TYR A 25 9.26 9.25 5.68
N ASN A 26 10.11 9.94 6.42
CA ASN A 26 10.52 9.48 7.74
C ASN A 26 9.68 10.10 8.87
N ASN A 27 8.69 10.93 8.57
CA ASN A 27 7.81 11.51 9.57
C ASN A 27 6.62 10.59 9.85
N ARG A 28 6.43 10.33 11.14
CA ARG A 28 5.27 9.55 11.58
C ARG A 28 3.99 10.35 11.36
N LYS A 29 2.98 9.71 10.78
CA LYS A 29 1.68 10.33 10.52
C LYS A 29 0.61 9.75 11.43
N SER A 30 -0.39 10.58 11.76
CA SER A 30 -1.57 10.11 12.48
C SER A 30 -2.41 9.19 11.61
N VAL A 31 -3.32 8.46 12.23
CA VAL A 31 -4.26 7.59 11.50
C VAL A 31 -5.06 8.43 10.49
N ALA A 32 -5.55 9.60 10.90
CA ALA A 32 -6.33 10.47 10.01
C ALA A 32 -5.53 10.89 8.79
N GLU A 33 -4.27 11.28 8.97
CA GLU A 33 -3.39 11.66 7.85
C GLU A 33 -3.14 10.49 6.91
N GLU A 34 -2.95 9.28 7.45
CA GLU A 34 -2.76 8.09 6.64
C GLU A 34 -4.02 7.72 5.86
N VAL A 35 -5.19 7.87 6.45
CA VAL A 35 -6.47 7.62 5.77
C VAL A 35 -6.63 8.56 4.57
N LEU A 36 -6.31 9.84 4.75
CA LEU A 36 -6.37 10.82 3.65
C LEU A 36 -5.37 10.47 2.54
N LEU A 37 -4.19 10.02 2.91
CA LEU A 37 -3.16 9.62 1.96
C LEU A 37 -3.59 8.37 1.19
N LEU A 38 -4.15 7.38 1.88
CA LEU A 38 -4.69 6.17 1.24
C LEU A 38 -5.77 6.51 0.22
N ASN A 39 -6.64 7.44 0.57
CA ASN A 39 -7.72 7.89 -0.33
C ASN A 39 -7.15 8.50 -1.62
N ARG A 40 -6.09 9.30 -1.50
CA ARG A 40 -5.42 9.87 -2.66
C ARG A 40 -4.83 8.78 -3.57
N TYR A 41 -4.19 7.78 -2.99
CA TYR A 41 -3.60 6.68 -3.77
C TYR A 41 -4.65 5.76 -4.38
N ILE A 42 -5.80 5.60 -3.74
CA ILE A 42 -6.92 4.86 -4.32
C ILE A 42 -7.39 5.54 -5.61
N ARG A 43 -7.49 6.88 -5.61
CA ARG A 43 -7.82 7.63 -6.81
C ARG A 43 -6.77 7.47 -7.89
N LYS A 44 -5.49 7.43 -7.52
CA LYS A 44 -4.41 7.18 -8.47
C LYS A 44 -4.53 5.80 -9.10
N ALA A 45 -4.88 4.79 -8.30
CA ALA A 45 -5.07 3.43 -8.81
C ALA A 45 -6.24 3.38 -9.78
N GLU A 46 -7.35 4.05 -9.45
CA GLU A 46 -8.51 4.15 -10.32
C GLU A 46 -8.14 4.81 -11.66
N ASN A 47 -7.47 5.96 -11.60
CA ASN A 47 -7.05 6.67 -12.80
C ASN A 47 -6.04 5.87 -13.62
N ALA A 48 -5.12 5.18 -12.96
CA ALA A 48 -4.13 4.36 -13.63
C ALA A 48 -4.81 3.24 -14.44
N TRP A 49 -5.83 2.62 -13.88
CA TRP A 49 -6.58 1.57 -14.57
C TRP A 49 -7.38 2.13 -15.75
N VAL A 50 -8.05 3.26 -15.56
CA VAL A 50 -8.89 3.87 -16.58
C VAL A 50 -8.04 4.46 -17.72
N ASP A 51 -7.03 5.25 -17.37
CA ASP A 51 -6.26 6.01 -18.35
C ASP A 51 -5.24 5.16 -19.12
N ASN A 52 -4.68 4.16 -18.46
CA ASN A 52 -3.63 3.31 -19.03
C ASN A 52 -4.14 1.94 -19.46
N THR A 53 -5.43 1.75 -19.39
CA THR A 53 -6.15 0.56 -19.87
C THR A 53 -5.50 -0.76 -19.46
N GLY A 54 -5.35 -0.99 -18.16
CA GLY A 54 -4.84 -2.28 -17.76
C GLY A 54 -4.60 -2.42 -16.27
N ASP A 55 -4.38 -3.68 -15.91
CA ASP A 55 -4.20 -4.05 -14.51
C ASP A 55 -2.83 -3.65 -13.97
N ILE A 56 -1.78 -3.69 -14.79
CA ILE A 56 -0.41 -3.49 -14.33
C ILE A 56 -0.20 -2.11 -13.69
N PRO A 57 -0.58 -0.99 -14.34
CA PRO A 57 -0.43 0.33 -13.71
C PRO A 57 -1.22 0.44 -12.40
N ALA A 58 -2.42 -0.12 -12.36
CA ALA A 58 -3.24 -0.11 -11.15
C ALA A 58 -2.59 -0.95 -10.04
N LEU A 59 -2.02 -2.10 -10.37
CA LEU A 59 -1.34 -2.96 -9.40
C LEU A 59 -0.10 -2.28 -8.80
N HIS A 60 0.62 -1.47 -9.56
CA HIS A 60 1.72 -0.66 -9.03
C HIS A 60 1.23 0.30 -7.96
N GLU A 61 0.08 0.94 -8.18
CA GLU A 61 -0.51 1.84 -7.19
C GLU A 61 -1.04 1.07 -5.97
N ILE A 62 -1.63 -0.11 -6.19
CA ILE A 62 -2.12 -0.97 -5.10
C ILE A 62 -0.98 -1.41 -4.18
N ARG A 63 0.19 -1.72 -4.75
CA ARG A 63 1.37 -2.06 -3.95
C ARG A 63 1.75 -0.91 -3.01
N LYS A 64 1.70 0.32 -3.50
CA LYS A 64 1.97 1.52 -2.69
C LYS A 64 0.93 1.70 -1.59
N ILE A 65 -0.33 1.47 -1.91
CA ILE A 65 -1.43 1.53 -0.95
C ILE A 65 -1.21 0.52 0.18
N ALA A 66 -0.86 -0.72 -0.16
CA ALA A 66 -0.61 -1.76 0.81
C ALA A 66 0.55 -1.40 1.75
N ALA A 67 1.62 -0.81 1.21
CA ALA A 67 2.77 -0.39 2.00
C ALA A 67 2.40 0.76 2.94
N ILE A 68 1.60 1.71 2.50
CA ILE A 68 1.13 2.83 3.33
C ILE A 68 0.25 2.28 4.46
N ALA A 69 -0.65 1.35 4.15
CA ALA A 69 -1.52 0.72 5.15
C ALA A 69 -0.68 -0.02 6.19
N LEU A 70 0.33 -0.76 5.75
CA LEU A 70 1.23 -1.48 6.65
C LEU A 70 1.95 -0.50 7.59
N ARG A 71 2.49 0.59 7.04
CA ARG A 71 3.16 1.61 7.84
C ARG A 71 2.22 2.19 8.90
N CYS A 72 0.98 2.46 8.53
CA CYS A 72 -0.01 2.98 9.47
C CYS A 72 -0.22 2.01 10.63
N LEU A 73 -0.33 0.73 10.34
CA LEU A 73 -0.50 -0.31 11.37
C LEU A 73 0.74 -0.44 12.25
N GLU A 74 1.94 -0.34 11.67
CA GLU A 74 3.19 -0.38 12.44
C GLU A 74 3.29 0.78 13.42
N ASN A 75 2.93 1.97 12.98
CA ASN A 75 3.09 3.19 13.78
C ASN A 75 1.95 3.43 14.77
N ASN A 76 0.76 2.94 14.49
CA ASN A 76 -0.43 3.27 15.26
C ASN A 76 -1.12 2.07 15.90
N GLY A 77 -0.64 0.87 15.61
CA GLY A 77 -1.17 -0.37 16.15
C GLY A 77 -2.02 -1.15 15.16
N ALA A 78 -2.03 -2.45 15.34
CA ALA A 78 -2.78 -3.38 14.50
C ALA A 78 -3.72 -4.19 15.40
N PRO A 79 -4.96 -3.72 15.61
CA PRO A 79 -5.91 -4.43 16.45
C PRO A 79 -6.16 -5.84 15.94
N LEU A 80 -6.26 -6.79 16.85
CA LEU A 80 -6.58 -8.16 16.49
C LEU A 80 -8.04 -8.26 16.04
N ARG A 81 -8.29 -9.23 15.19
CA ARG A 81 -9.65 -9.49 14.72
C ARG A 81 -10.54 -9.91 15.89
N GLN A 82 -11.71 -9.29 15.94
CA GLN A 82 -12.72 -9.60 16.95
C GLN A 82 -13.65 -10.71 16.50
#